data_bed6093dda506e4d7eeb0a8128c5bf26
#
_entry.id   bed6093dda506e4d7eeb0a8128c5bf26
#
_cell.length_a   1.000
_cell.length_b   1.000
_cell.length_c   1.000
_cell.angle_alpha   90.00
_cell.angle_beta   90.00
_cell.angle_gamma   90.00
#
_symmetry.space_group_name_H-M   'P 1'
#
loop_
_entity.id
_entity.type
_entity.pdbx_description
1 polymer ?
#
loop_
_entity_poly.entity_id
_entity_poly.type
_entity_poly.pdbx_seq_one_letter_code
_entity_poly.pdbx_strand_id
1 'polypeptide(L)'
;AVNSSANAILENINRAVVINPVSLLSIILLATPKHTLDEEICIKQLEAYRNLASNFPYDQRTEVTPLSGKEIIAYGLKLKLIKRVQHALGDIIAIEDNQAVLLTYFRNNILHAFVLPSLIASLVEHNGKISRADLSNVI
;
A
#
# COMPACT_ATOMS: atom_id res chain seq x y z
N ALA A 1 29.85 -17.77 -8.21
CA ALA A 1 28.76 -18.27 -9.06
C ALA A 1 27.44 -18.42 -8.28
N VAL A 2 27.43 -19.09 -7.12
CA VAL A 2 26.20 -19.30 -6.31
C VAL A 2 25.65 -17.98 -5.77
N ASN A 3 26.48 -17.06 -5.31
CA ASN A 3 26.05 -15.76 -4.77
C ASN A 3 25.46 -14.86 -5.85
N SER A 4 25.98 -14.87 -7.09
CA SER A 4 25.43 -14.06 -8.18
C SER A 4 24.08 -14.61 -8.66
N SER A 5 23.90 -15.92 -8.68
CA SER A 5 22.61 -16.56 -8.98
C SER A 5 21.56 -16.28 -7.89
N ALA A 6 21.94 -16.35 -6.62
CA ALA A 6 21.08 -16.02 -5.50
C ALA A 6 20.66 -14.54 -5.52
N ASN A 7 21.58 -13.63 -5.80
CA ASN A 7 21.28 -12.19 -5.93
C ASN A 7 20.35 -11.92 -7.12
N ALA A 8 20.57 -12.55 -8.27
CA ALA A 8 19.70 -12.43 -9.44
C ALA A 8 18.27 -12.94 -9.16
N ILE A 9 18.14 -14.04 -8.41
CA ILE A 9 16.83 -14.57 -7.98
C ILE A 9 16.13 -13.59 -7.05
N LEU A 10 16.85 -13.05 -6.04
CA LEU A 10 16.30 -12.08 -5.10
C LEU A 10 15.90 -10.79 -5.78
N GLU A 11 16.69 -10.27 -6.71
CA GLU A 11 16.33 -9.11 -7.53
C GLU A 11 15.08 -9.38 -8.36
N ASN A 12 14.97 -10.54 -8.98
CA ASN A 12 13.80 -10.91 -9.77
C ASN A 12 12.54 -11.06 -8.92
N ILE A 13 12.65 -11.61 -7.70
CA ILE A 13 11.54 -11.69 -6.73
C ILE A 13 11.08 -10.29 -6.32
N ASN A 14 12.03 -9.39 -6.00
CA ASN A 14 11.72 -8.03 -5.60
C ASN A 14 11.10 -7.18 -6.73
N ARG A 15 11.42 -7.47 -7.98
CA ARG A 15 10.84 -6.81 -9.16
C ARG A 15 9.43 -7.29 -9.48
N ALA A 16 9.08 -8.52 -9.15
CA ALA A 16 7.76 -9.09 -9.36
C ALA A 16 6.82 -8.69 -8.22
N VAL A 17 6.45 -7.41 -8.14
CA VAL A 17 5.55 -6.89 -7.10
C VAL A 17 4.11 -7.14 -7.49
N VAL A 18 3.37 -7.84 -6.64
CA VAL A 18 1.92 -8.00 -6.76
C VAL A 18 1.23 -7.19 -5.67
N ILE A 19 0.57 -6.12 -6.07
CA ILE A 19 -0.22 -5.25 -5.18
C ILE A 19 -1.63 -5.78 -5.13
N ASN A 20 -1.89 -6.69 -4.20
CA ASN A 20 -3.17 -7.34 -4.00
C ASN A 20 -4.07 -6.53 -3.03
N PRO A 21 -5.39 -6.85 -2.96
CA PRO A 21 -6.33 -6.14 -2.09
C PRO A 21 -5.93 -6.13 -0.61
N VAL A 22 -5.39 -7.24 -0.09
CA VAL A 22 -4.99 -7.38 1.32
C VAL A 22 -3.79 -6.49 1.62
N SER A 23 -2.82 -6.43 0.71
CA SER A 23 -1.63 -5.58 0.86
C SER A 23 -1.99 -4.09 0.89
N LEU A 24 -2.94 -3.64 0.06
CA LEU A 24 -3.42 -2.25 0.08
C LEU A 24 -4.17 -1.92 1.37
N LEU A 25 -5.06 -2.79 1.85
CA LEU A 25 -5.71 -2.62 3.15
C LEU A 25 -4.69 -2.55 4.28
N SER A 26 -3.66 -3.39 4.22
CA SER A 26 -2.61 -3.45 5.24
C SER A 26 -1.82 -2.15 5.34
N ILE A 27 -1.40 -1.58 4.20
CA ILE A 27 -0.59 -0.36 4.20
C ILE A 27 -1.38 0.84 4.74
N ILE A 28 -2.68 0.90 4.47
CA ILE A 28 -3.57 1.98 4.92
C ILE A 28 -3.92 1.83 6.39
N LEU A 29 -4.48 0.70 6.79
CA LEU A 29 -5.02 0.52 8.15
C LEU A 29 -3.92 0.43 9.22
N LEU A 30 -2.77 -0.17 8.91
CA LEU A 30 -1.66 -0.21 9.87
C LEU A 30 -0.99 1.15 10.08
N ALA A 31 -1.16 2.09 9.15
CA ALA A 31 -0.67 3.45 9.29
C ALA A 31 -1.59 4.36 10.13
N THR A 32 -2.83 3.92 10.39
CA THR A 32 -3.80 4.72 11.14
C THR A 32 -3.75 4.46 12.65
N PRO A 33 -4.05 5.47 13.49
CA PRO A 33 -4.16 5.27 14.93
C PRO A 33 -5.22 4.21 15.27
N LYS A 34 -4.90 3.31 16.19
CA LYS A 34 -5.77 2.20 16.62
C LYS A 34 -6.22 1.27 15.47
N HIS A 35 -5.57 1.35 14.30
CA HIS A 35 -5.88 0.55 13.11
C HIS A 35 -7.34 0.68 12.66
N THR A 36 -7.88 1.89 12.76
CA THR A 36 -9.27 2.21 12.40
C THR A 36 -9.33 3.40 11.46
N LEU A 37 -10.27 3.38 10.52
CA LEU A 37 -10.45 4.46 9.57
C LEU A 37 -11.92 4.52 9.15
N ASP A 38 -12.43 5.74 8.92
CA ASP A 38 -13.73 5.95 8.30
C ASP A 38 -13.80 5.27 6.92
N GLU A 39 -14.93 4.62 6.62
CA GLU A 39 -15.07 3.81 5.39
C GLU A 39 -14.90 4.65 4.11
N GLU A 40 -15.45 5.86 4.08
CA GLU A 40 -15.32 6.73 2.90
C GLU A 40 -13.88 7.19 2.69
N ILE A 41 -13.19 7.54 3.78
CA ILE A 41 -11.77 7.90 3.73
C ILE A 41 -10.94 6.69 3.32
N CYS A 42 -11.25 5.52 3.85
CA CYS A 42 -10.57 4.27 3.47
C CYS A 42 -10.71 3.99 1.97
N ILE A 43 -11.91 4.12 1.41
CA ILE A 43 -12.17 3.96 -0.03
C ILE A 43 -11.33 4.95 -0.85
N LYS A 44 -11.32 6.23 -0.47
CA LYS A 44 -10.54 7.27 -1.16
C LYS A 44 -9.04 6.96 -1.14
N GLN A 45 -8.52 6.52 0.01
CA GLN A 45 -7.11 6.15 0.13
C GLN A 45 -6.78 4.90 -0.69
N LEU A 46 -7.64 3.88 -0.68
CA LEU A 46 -7.45 2.67 -1.50
C LEU A 46 -7.38 3.02 -3.00
N GLU A 47 -8.29 3.87 -3.49
CA GLU A 47 -8.27 4.32 -4.88
C GLU A 47 -7.00 5.15 -5.19
N ALA A 48 -6.58 6.02 -4.29
CA ALA A 48 -5.37 6.82 -4.46
C ALA A 48 -4.11 5.95 -4.55
N TYR A 49 -3.93 5.00 -3.64
CA TYR A 49 -2.79 4.08 -3.67
C TYR A 49 -2.81 3.16 -4.89
N ARG A 50 -3.99 2.65 -5.26
CA ARG A 50 -4.15 1.84 -6.47
C ARG A 50 -3.78 2.62 -7.73
N ASN A 51 -4.28 3.85 -7.87
CA ASN A 51 -3.97 4.72 -8.99
C ASN A 51 -2.49 5.10 -9.03
N LEU A 52 -1.89 5.39 -7.87
CA LEU A 52 -0.47 5.68 -7.76
C LEU A 52 0.37 4.50 -8.26
N ALA A 53 0.05 3.30 -7.80
CA ALA A 53 0.75 2.07 -8.21
C ALA A 53 0.57 1.74 -9.70
N SER A 54 -0.61 2.03 -10.27
CA SER A 54 -0.90 1.80 -11.69
C SER A 54 -0.22 2.81 -12.60
N ASN A 55 -0.17 4.08 -12.20
CA ASN A 55 0.42 5.15 -13.00
C ASN A 55 1.95 5.25 -12.86
N PHE A 56 2.48 4.85 -11.71
CA PHE A 56 3.91 4.86 -11.39
C PHE A 56 4.34 3.50 -10.85
N PRO A 57 4.30 2.44 -11.67
CA PRO A 57 4.66 1.11 -11.22
C PRO A 57 6.14 1.05 -10.82
N TYR A 58 6.42 0.30 -9.77
CA TYR A 58 7.78 0.07 -9.27
C TYR A 58 8.68 -0.58 -10.34
N ASP A 59 8.12 -1.53 -11.09
CA ASP A 59 8.77 -2.24 -12.19
C ASP A 59 7.73 -2.59 -13.26
N GLN A 60 8.17 -2.89 -14.48
CA GLN A 60 7.30 -3.30 -15.59
C GLN A 60 6.47 -4.56 -15.28
N ARG A 61 6.90 -5.36 -14.30
CA ARG A 61 6.22 -6.57 -13.82
C ARG A 61 5.33 -6.34 -12.61
N THR A 62 5.10 -5.08 -12.23
CA THR A 62 4.20 -4.75 -11.14
C THR A 62 2.76 -5.00 -11.55
N GLU A 63 2.08 -5.89 -10.85
CA GLU A 63 0.66 -6.15 -11.03
C GLU A 63 -0.14 -5.47 -9.94
N VAL A 64 -1.20 -4.77 -10.33
CA VAL A 64 -2.09 -4.05 -9.40
C VAL A 64 -3.49 -4.64 -9.49
N THR A 65 -4.13 -4.86 -8.34
CA THR A 65 -5.50 -5.38 -8.29
C THR A 65 -6.46 -4.52 -9.13
N PRO A 66 -7.34 -5.14 -9.93
CA PRO A 66 -8.37 -4.42 -10.69
C PRO A 66 -9.56 -4.00 -9.82
N LEU A 67 -9.67 -4.49 -8.59
CA LEU A 67 -10.78 -4.22 -7.69
C LEU A 67 -10.87 -2.74 -7.30
N SER A 68 -12.07 -2.19 -7.23
CA SER A 68 -12.32 -0.86 -6.69
C SER A 68 -12.12 -0.81 -5.17
N GLY A 69 -12.01 0.39 -4.60
CA GLY A 69 -11.86 0.55 -3.14
C GLY A 69 -12.98 -0.14 -2.34
N LYS A 70 -14.23 -0.06 -2.81
CA LYS A 70 -15.38 -0.74 -2.19
C LYS A 70 -15.26 -2.26 -2.26
N GLU A 71 -14.85 -2.79 -3.40
CA GLU A 71 -14.65 -4.23 -3.61
C GLU A 71 -13.48 -4.76 -2.77
N ILE A 72 -12.41 -3.96 -2.59
CA ILE A 72 -11.29 -4.30 -1.72
C ILE A 72 -11.76 -4.43 -0.25
N ILE A 73 -12.59 -3.49 0.23
CA ILE A 73 -13.17 -3.57 1.58
C ILE A 73 -14.06 -4.81 1.71
N ALA A 74 -14.95 -5.05 0.73
CA ALA A 74 -15.80 -6.24 0.73
C ALA A 74 -14.98 -7.53 0.75
N TYR A 75 -13.88 -7.58 0.03
CA TYR A 75 -12.95 -8.70 0.03
C TYR A 75 -12.28 -8.92 1.40
N GLY A 76 -11.81 -7.84 2.04
CA GLY A 76 -11.23 -7.91 3.39
C GLY A 76 -12.22 -8.36 4.47
N LEU A 77 -13.48 -7.91 4.38
CA LEU A 77 -14.57 -8.36 5.25
C LEU A 77 -14.88 -9.84 5.05
N LYS A 78 -14.95 -10.30 3.81
CA LYS A 78 -15.17 -11.72 3.46
C LYS A 78 -14.07 -12.63 4.03
N LEU A 79 -12.83 -12.17 4.01
CA LEU A 79 -11.69 -12.92 4.56
C LEU A 79 -11.56 -12.79 6.10
N LYS A 80 -12.43 -12.01 6.74
CA LYS A 80 -12.36 -11.71 8.19
C LYS A 80 -11.02 -11.12 8.63
N LEU A 81 -10.42 -10.31 7.78
CA LEU A 81 -9.20 -9.56 8.08
C LEU A 81 -9.51 -8.21 8.72
N ILE A 82 -10.66 -7.66 8.35
CA ILE A 82 -11.19 -6.39 8.83
C ILE A 82 -12.64 -6.58 9.27
N LYS A 83 -13.10 -5.67 10.11
CA LYS A 83 -14.49 -5.58 10.55
C LYS A 83 -15.05 -4.18 10.28
N ARG A 84 -16.37 -4.12 10.07
CA ARG A 84 -17.11 -2.85 9.96
C ARG A 84 -17.81 -2.60 11.28
N VAL A 85 -17.57 -1.42 11.83
CA VAL A 85 -18.24 -0.93 13.05
C VAL A 85 -19.17 0.19 12.64
N GLN A 86 -20.47 0.00 12.88
CA GLN A 86 -21.47 1.02 12.61
C GLN A 86 -21.34 2.17 13.59
N HIS A 87 -21.33 3.38 13.07
CA HIS A 87 -21.26 4.61 13.86
C HIS A 87 -22.24 5.65 13.30
N ALA A 88 -22.79 6.49 14.16
CA ALA A 88 -23.80 7.49 13.80
C ALA A 88 -23.33 8.51 12.73
N LEU A 89 -22.03 8.74 12.63
CA LEU A 89 -21.40 9.67 11.69
C LEU A 89 -20.78 8.99 10.46
N GLY A 90 -20.99 7.70 10.26
CA GLY A 90 -20.42 6.90 9.18
C GLY A 90 -19.79 5.62 9.69
N ASP A 91 -19.76 4.59 8.86
CA ASP A 91 -19.18 3.31 9.22
C ASP A 91 -17.66 3.39 9.33
N ILE A 92 -17.10 2.67 10.27
CA ILE A 92 -15.66 2.62 10.54
C ILE A 92 -15.14 1.22 10.15
N ILE A 93 -14.06 1.20 9.40
CA ILE A 93 -13.32 -0.01 9.10
C ILE A 93 -12.19 -0.16 10.12
N ALA A 94 -12.09 -1.33 10.73
CA ALA A 94 -11.07 -1.67 11.70
C ALA A 94 -10.42 -3.01 11.34
N ILE A 95 -9.16 -3.21 11.76
CA ILE A 95 -8.52 -4.52 11.67
C ILE A 95 -9.23 -5.46 12.65
N GLU A 96 -9.50 -6.69 12.20
CA GLU A 96 -10.04 -7.74 13.05
C GLU A 96 -9.02 -8.14 14.13
N ASP A 97 -9.51 -8.52 15.32
CA ASP A 97 -8.64 -8.88 16.43
C ASP A 97 -7.69 -10.01 16.02
N ASN A 98 -6.42 -9.91 16.41
CA ASN A 98 -5.33 -10.84 16.08
C ASN A 98 -4.89 -10.89 14.61
N GLN A 99 -5.42 -10.06 13.71
CA GLN A 99 -5.01 -10.03 12.30
C GLN A 99 -3.87 -9.02 11.99
N ALA A 100 -3.52 -8.16 12.93
CA ALA A 100 -2.51 -7.13 12.71
C ALA A 100 -1.13 -7.68 12.32
N VAL A 101 -0.73 -8.82 12.89
CA VAL A 101 0.55 -9.48 12.57
C VAL A 101 0.54 -9.98 11.13
N LEU A 102 -0.54 -10.65 10.71
CA LEU A 102 -0.69 -11.13 9.33
C LEU A 102 -0.70 -9.97 8.33
N LEU A 103 -1.44 -8.90 8.64
CA LEU A 103 -1.49 -7.71 7.80
C LEU A 103 -0.12 -7.01 7.72
N THR A 104 0.67 -7.03 8.79
CA THR A 104 2.05 -6.51 8.77
C THR A 104 2.91 -7.26 7.75
N TYR A 105 2.77 -8.58 7.66
CA TYR A 105 3.45 -9.37 6.64
C TYR A 105 3.06 -8.93 5.22
N PHE A 106 1.77 -8.78 4.94
CA PHE A 106 1.29 -8.32 3.63
C PHE A 106 1.75 -6.90 3.29
N ARG A 107 1.75 -5.99 4.26
CA ARG A 107 2.28 -4.64 4.10
C ARG A 107 3.75 -4.66 3.69
N ASN A 108 4.57 -5.44 4.38
CA ASN A 108 6.01 -5.49 4.14
C ASN A 108 6.35 -5.98 2.73
N ASN A 109 5.50 -6.83 2.14
CA ASN A 109 5.69 -7.33 0.78
C ASN A 109 5.58 -6.24 -0.29
N ILE A 110 4.85 -5.15 -0.05
CA ILE A 110 4.65 -4.08 -1.03
C ILE A 110 5.23 -2.73 -0.60
N LEU A 111 5.74 -2.62 0.62
CA LEU A 111 6.20 -1.35 1.18
C LEU A 111 7.25 -0.69 0.29
N HIS A 112 8.18 -1.46 -0.25
CA HIS A 112 9.24 -0.96 -1.12
C HIS A 112 8.71 -0.31 -2.42
N ALA A 113 7.55 -0.74 -2.91
CA ALA A 113 6.93 -0.17 -4.11
C ALA A 113 6.44 1.27 -3.89
N PHE A 114 6.22 1.68 -2.64
CA PHE A 114 5.72 3.00 -2.27
C PHE A 114 6.77 3.92 -1.63
N VAL A 115 7.97 3.41 -1.35
CA VAL A 115 9.04 4.21 -0.70
C VAL A 115 9.41 5.43 -1.54
N LEU A 116 9.68 5.26 -2.81
CA LEU A 116 10.09 6.36 -3.69
C LEU A 116 8.98 7.39 -3.90
N PRO A 117 7.74 7.01 -4.27
CA PRO A 117 6.62 7.95 -4.34
C PRO A 117 6.38 8.71 -3.03
N SER A 118 6.49 8.03 -1.89
CA SER A 118 6.31 8.65 -0.56
C SER A 118 7.41 9.66 -0.25
N LEU A 119 8.65 9.35 -0.59
CA LEU A 119 9.78 10.27 -0.43
C LEU A 119 9.60 11.52 -1.29
N ILE A 120 9.22 11.36 -2.55
CA ILE A 120 8.95 12.50 -3.45
C ILE A 120 7.81 13.36 -2.91
N ALA A 121 6.72 12.76 -2.46
CA ALA A 121 5.59 13.47 -1.89
C ALA A 121 6.00 14.28 -0.64
N SER A 122 6.78 13.69 0.25
CA SER A 122 7.30 14.36 1.45
C SER A 122 8.22 15.54 1.12
N LEU A 123 9.09 15.37 0.12
CA LEU A 123 9.98 16.45 -0.33
C LEU A 123 9.19 17.61 -0.95
N VAL A 124 8.17 17.33 -1.75
CA VAL A 124 7.28 18.35 -2.34
C VAL A 124 6.52 19.11 -1.26
N GLU A 125 6.00 18.40 -0.25
CA GLU A 125 5.28 19.01 0.86
C GLU A 125 6.17 19.98 1.67
N HIS A 126 7.42 19.60 1.93
CA HIS A 126 8.36 20.43 2.70
C HIS A 126 8.95 21.61 1.92
N ASN A 127 9.19 21.45 0.64
CA ASN A 127 9.94 22.45 -0.18
C ASN A 127 9.08 23.18 -1.21
N GLY A 128 7.79 22.85 -1.33
CA GLY A 128 6.81 23.51 -2.22
C GLY A 128 7.01 23.24 -3.71
N LYS A 129 8.23 23.41 -4.24
CA LYS A 129 8.58 23.07 -5.61
C LYS A 129 9.97 22.44 -5.64
N ILE A 130 10.09 21.27 -6.21
CA ILE A 130 11.35 20.57 -6.38
C ILE A 130 11.69 20.56 -7.87
N SER A 131 12.91 20.99 -8.21
CA SER A 131 13.40 20.85 -9.59
C SER A 131 13.83 19.40 -9.84
N ARG A 132 13.84 19.01 -11.12
CA ARG A 132 14.29 17.66 -11.51
C ARG A 132 15.75 17.39 -11.11
N ALA A 133 16.56 18.45 -11.03
CA ALA A 133 17.95 18.37 -10.59
C ALA A 133 18.07 18.05 -9.08
N ASP A 134 17.16 18.57 -8.26
CA ASP A 134 17.16 18.32 -6.81
C ASP A 134 16.77 16.88 -6.50
N LEU A 135 15.87 16.29 -7.29
CA LEU A 135 15.47 14.88 -7.14
C LEU A 135 16.63 13.91 -7.42
N SER A 136 17.50 14.23 -8.41
CA SER A 136 18.63 13.37 -8.74
C SER A 136 19.73 13.35 -7.68
N ASN A 137 19.78 14.34 -6.81
CA ASN A 137 20.76 14.43 -5.72
C ASN A 137 20.28 13.72 -4.42
N VAL A 138 18.98 13.38 -4.31
CA VAL A 138 18.37 12.75 -3.12
C VAL A 138 18.21 11.24 -3.33
N ILE A 139 18.19 10.80 -4.58
CA ILE A 139 18.08 9.40 -4.97
C ILE A 139 19.44 8.84 -5.30
#